data_58f1b0d51eb29ac415be1fff6a7be5e7
#
_entry.id   58f1b0d51eb29ac415be1fff6a7be5e7
#
_cell.length_a   1.000
_cell.length_b   1.000
_cell.length_c   1.000
_cell.angle_alpha   90.00
_cell.angle_beta   90.00
_cell.angle_gamma   90.00
#
_symmetry.space_group_name_H-M   'P 1'
#
loop_
_entity.id
_entity.type
_entity.pdbx_description
1 polymer ?
#
loop_
_entity_poly.entity_id
_entity_poly.type
_entity_poly.pdbx_seq_one_letter_code
_entity_poly.pdbx_strand_id
1 'polypeptide(L)'
;MALQTKQIDDLGGMALEPYSDDTGRGVSVTVTVDTNATGIGAAMFCAADGHWDEANASAATTCPCTGIALTAGTGAGKEMLLCGVVRNDGWTWTTGPGSLSLIYLSTTTGLLTQTAPSGSGEMIQVVGFAITDDVMFFNPQLHWIEHG
;
A
#
# COMPACT_ATOMS: atom_id res chain seq x y z
N MET A 1 -31.93 -9.04 13.36
CA MET A 1 -31.09 -8.06 14.10
C MET A 1 -29.61 -8.27 13.80
N ALA A 2 -29.03 -9.44 14.03
CA ALA A 2 -27.61 -9.72 13.75
C ALA A 2 -27.22 -9.58 12.26
N LEU A 3 -28.12 -9.92 11.34
CA LEU A 3 -27.90 -9.76 9.88
C LEU A 3 -27.84 -8.30 9.43
N GLN A 4 -28.58 -7.39 10.07
CA GLN A 4 -28.54 -5.97 9.74
C GLN A 4 -27.25 -5.31 10.21
N THR A 5 -26.74 -5.67 11.37
CA THR A 5 -25.48 -5.15 11.89
C THR A 5 -24.31 -5.59 11.00
N LYS A 6 -24.28 -6.87 10.62
CA LYS A 6 -23.25 -7.39 9.72
C LYS A 6 -23.31 -6.74 8.34
N GLN A 7 -24.50 -6.47 7.82
CA GLN A 7 -24.68 -5.83 6.52
C GLN A 7 -24.28 -4.35 6.55
N ILE A 8 -24.45 -3.67 7.68
CA ILE A 8 -23.97 -2.30 7.89
C ILE A 8 -22.45 -2.30 8.02
N ASP A 9 -21.87 -3.27 8.72
CA ASP A 9 -20.42 -3.42 8.83
C ASP A 9 -19.78 -3.73 7.47
N ASP A 10 -20.41 -4.57 6.65
CA ASP A 10 -19.93 -4.88 5.30
C ASP A 10 -20.07 -3.66 4.34
N LEU A 11 -21.09 -2.83 4.50
CA LEU A 11 -21.25 -1.57 3.76
C LEU A 11 -20.39 -0.45 4.35
N GLY A 12 -20.10 -0.51 5.65
CA GLY A 12 -19.21 0.38 6.35
C GLY A 12 -17.73 0.01 6.25
N GLY A 13 -17.38 -0.90 5.33
CA GLY A 13 -16.00 -1.37 5.14
C GLY A 13 -14.96 -0.31 4.77
N MET A 14 -15.40 0.93 4.59
CA MET A 14 -14.56 2.13 4.47
C MET A 14 -14.63 3.01 5.72
N ALA A 15 -15.29 2.58 6.80
CA ALA A 15 -15.28 3.33 8.04
C ALA A 15 -13.85 3.37 8.61
N LEU A 16 -13.40 4.57 8.95
CA LEU A 16 -12.09 4.85 9.54
C LEU A 16 -12.06 4.44 11.04
N GLU A 17 -12.73 3.34 11.37
CA GLU A 17 -12.63 2.80 12.72
C GLU A 17 -11.19 2.40 13.01
N PRO A 18 -10.71 2.59 14.22
CA PRO A 18 -9.36 2.20 14.59
C PRO A 18 -9.22 0.69 14.48
N TYR A 19 -8.65 0.25 13.38
CA TYR A 19 -8.25 -1.14 13.23
C TYR A 19 -7.15 -1.47 14.22
N SER A 20 -7.05 -2.74 14.57
CA SER A 20 -5.84 -3.25 15.20
C SER A 20 -4.64 -3.07 14.27
N ASP A 21 -3.46 -3.03 14.84
CA ASP A 21 -2.20 -3.03 14.09
C ASP A 21 -2.19 -4.12 13.01
N ASP A 22 -1.47 -3.85 11.92
CA ASP A 22 -1.31 -4.77 10.80
C ASP A 22 -2.64 -5.23 10.16
N THR A 23 -3.57 -4.32 9.96
CA THR A 23 -4.85 -4.61 9.29
C THR A 23 -5.14 -3.64 8.16
N GLY A 24 -5.92 -4.13 7.18
CA GLY A 24 -6.42 -3.32 6.08
C GLY A 24 -7.84 -3.69 5.69
N ARG A 25 -8.55 -2.73 5.10
CA ARG A 25 -9.90 -2.91 4.55
C ARG A 25 -10.06 -2.17 3.23
N GLY A 26 -10.70 -2.83 2.31
CA GLY A 26 -10.98 -2.28 1.00
C GLY A 26 -11.13 -3.35 -0.05
N VAL A 27 -10.73 -3.04 -1.27
CA VAL A 27 -10.69 -4.01 -2.37
C VAL A 27 -9.39 -4.78 -2.28
N SER A 28 -9.48 -6.09 -2.07
CA SER A 28 -8.31 -6.99 -1.99
C SER A 28 -8.43 -8.17 -2.95
N VAL A 29 -7.29 -8.79 -3.24
CA VAL A 29 -7.17 -10.01 -4.05
C VAL A 29 -6.25 -11.00 -3.36
N THR A 30 -6.47 -12.30 -3.61
CA THR A 30 -5.56 -13.36 -3.18
C THR A 30 -4.59 -13.68 -4.31
N VAL A 31 -3.31 -13.68 -4.00
CA VAL A 31 -2.22 -13.78 -4.98
C VAL A 31 -1.14 -14.79 -4.54
N THR A 32 -0.17 -15.03 -5.42
CA THR A 32 1.10 -15.68 -5.09
C THR A 32 2.20 -14.63 -5.03
N VAL A 33 3.03 -14.68 -4.00
CA VAL A 33 4.19 -13.80 -3.78
C VAL A 33 5.47 -14.59 -3.96
N ASP A 34 6.36 -14.13 -4.83
CA ASP A 34 7.64 -14.80 -5.12
C ASP A 34 8.75 -14.34 -4.18
N THR A 35 8.96 -13.05 -4.06
CA THR A 35 9.90 -12.50 -3.09
C THR A 35 9.16 -12.09 -1.81
N ASN A 36 9.84 -12.13 -0.69
CA ASN A 36 9.22 -11.82 0.61
C ASN A 36 8.47 -10.50 0.59
N ALA A 37 7.20 -10.53 0.96
CA ALA A 37 6.59 -9.37 1.55
C ALA A 37 7.14 -9.25 2.98
N THR A 38 7.93 -8.23 3.25
CA THR A 38 8.63 -8.04 4.53
C THR A 38 7.67 -7.89 5.71
N GLY A 39 6.42 -7.52 5.43
CA GLY A 39 5.37 -7.39 6.44
C GLY A 39 4.08 -6.87 5.85
N ILE A 40 3.09 -6.72 6.70
CA ILE A 40 1.86 -6.01 6.36
C ILE A 40 2.21 -4.54 6.15
N GLY A 41 1.69 -3.97 5.07
CA GLY A 41 2.05 -2.62 4.62
C GLY A 41 3.20 -2.58 3.61
N ALA A 42 3.80 -3.71 3.22
CA ALA A 42 4.80 -3.74 2.17
C ALA A 42 4.20 -3.35 0.81
N ALA A 43 4.88 -2.43 0.11
CA ALA A 43 4.51 -2.02 -1.25
C ALA A 43 4.83 -3.12 -2.24
N MET A 44 3.86 -3.50 -3.09
CA MET A 44 3.97 -4.64 -3.99
C MET A 44 3.60 -4.26 -5.43
N PHE A 45 4.18 -4.96 -6.40
CA PHE A 45 3.79 -4.90 -7.81
C PHE A 45 3.52 -6.29 -8.38
N CYS A 46 2.69 -6.38 -9.41
CA CYS A 46 2.47 -7.62 -10.14
C CYS A 46 3.53 -7.77 -11.23
N ALA A 47 4.33 -8.83 -11.16
CA ALA A 47 5.35 -9.16 -12.14
C ALA A 47 4.77 -9.78 -13.42
N ALA A 48 5.61 -9.93 -14.45
CA ALA A 48 5.18 -10.39 -15.79
C ALA A 48 4.66 -11.84 -15.81
N ASP A 49 5.04 -12.66 -14.85
CA ASP A 49 4.56 -14.04 -14.68
C ASP A 49 3.24 -14.15 -13.89
N GLY A 50 2.71 -13.01 -13.43
CA GLY A 50 1.47 -12.92 -12.66
C GLY A 50 1.67 -13.09 -11.15
N HIS A 51 2.89 -13.29 -10.68
CA HIS A 51 3.21 -13.29 -9.27
C HIS A 51 3.51 -11.87 -8.76
N TRP A 52 3.62 -11.72 -7.46
CA TRP A 52 3.79 -10.41 -6.83
C TRP A 52 5.13 -10.33 -6.11
N ASP A 53 5.79 -9.20 -6.30
CA ASP A 53 7.08 -8.86 -5.72
C ASP A 53 7.05 -7.52 -5.02
N GLU A 54 8.01 -7.27 -4.12
CA GLU A 54 8.15 -5.97 -3.46
C GLU A 54 8.56 -4.88 -4.45
N ALA A 55 7.76 -3.81 -4.47
CA ALA A 55 7.99 -2.65 -5.31
C ALA A 55 9.05 -1.71 -4.73
N ASN A 56 9.76 -1.00 -5.60
CA ASN A 56 10.58 0.14 -5.23
C ASN A 56 10.67 1.17 -6.38
N ALA A 57 10.99 2.39 -6.03
CA ALA A 57 11.03 3.52 -6.95
C ALA A 57 12.40 3.74 -7.61
N SER A 58 13.37 2.84 -7.42
CA SER A 58 14.73 3.02 -7.97
C SER A 58 14.83 2.67 -9.45
N ALA A 59 13.82 1.96 -10.02
CA ALA A 59 13.79 1.60 -11.43
C ALA A 59 12.36 1.36 -11.93
N ALA A 60 12.11 1.63 -13.20
CA ALA A 60 10.82 1.39 -13.84
C ALA A 60 10.40 -0.10 -13.85
N THR A 61 11.35 -1.02 -13.73
CA THR A 61 11.08 -2.48 -13.72
C THR A 61 10.45 -2.98 -12.43
N THR A 62 10.48 -2.19 -11.36
CA THR A 62 9.91 -2.47 -10.03
C THR A 62 8.76 -1.51 -9.68
N CYS A 63 8.27 -0.77 -10.67
CA CYS A 63 7.13 0.14 -10.65
C CYS A 63 6.11 -0.29 -11.72
N PRO A 64 4.82 0.10 -11.53
CA PRO A 64 4.24 0.80 -10.39
C PRO A 64 3.95 -0.12 -9.20
N CYS A 65 3.95 0.43 -8.00
CA CYS A 65 3.27 -0.21 -6.86
C CYS A 65 1.78 -0.30 -7.17
N THR A 66 1.19 -1.49 -7.09
CA THR A 66 -0.21 -1.75 -7.41
C THR A 66 -0.97 -2.38 -6.25
N GLY A 67 -0.30 -2.74 -5.18
CA GLY A 67 -0.91 -3.31 -3.99
C GLY A 67 -0.09 -3.11 -2.73
N ILE A 68 -0.74 -3.30 -1.60
CA ILE A 68 -0.13 -3.36 -0.27
C ILE A 68 -0.37 -4.76 0.30
N ALA A 69 0.69 -5.39 0.81
CA ALA A 69 0.59 -6.69 1.44
C ALA A 69 -0.24 -6.62 2.73
N LEU A 70 -1.27 -7.45 2.82
CA LEU A 70 -2.03 -7.70 4.04
C LEU A 70 -1.66 -9.05 4.68
N THR A 71 -0.77 -9.81 4.04
CA THR A 71 -0.20 -11.06 4.55
C THR A 71 1.28 -11.08 4.25
N ALA A 72 2.11 -11.31 5.26
CA ALA A 72 3.55 -11.40 5.11
C ALA A 72 4.02 -12.72 4.48
N GLY A 73 5.24 -12.72 3.96
CA GLY A 73 5.95 -13.91 3.46
C GLY A 73 5.67 -14.22 2.00
N THR A 74 6.16 -15.36 1.54
CA THR A 74 6.09 -15.85 0.15
C THR A 74 5.02 -16.93 -0.04
N GLY A 75 4.78 -17.32 -1.29
CA GLY A 75 3.89 -18.41 -1.68
C GLY A 75 2.48 -17.97 -2.02
N ALA A 76 1.63 -18.95 -2.28
CA ALA A 76 0.23 -18.74 -2.63
C ALA A 76 -0.64 -18.34 -1.43
N GLY A 77 -1.82 -17.79 -1.71
CA GLY A 77 -2.80 -17.46 -0.69
C GLY A 77 -2.50 -16.18 0.08
N LYS A 78 -1.67 -15.30 -0.46
CA LYS A 78 -1.36 -13.99 0.14
C LYS A 78 -2.42 -12.96 -0.25
N GLU A 79 -2.82 -12.13 0.70
CA GLU A 79 -3.81 -11.10 0.47
C GLU A 79 -3.12 -9.75 0.16
N MET A 80 -3.55 -9.11 -0.93
CA MET A 80 -3.09 -7.79 -1.38
C MET A 80 -4.24 -6.81 -1.39
N LEU A 81 -4.09 -5.68 -0.72
CA LEU A 81 -5.00 -4.54 -0.82
C LEU A 81 -4.69 -3.77 -2.10
N LEU A 82 -5.68 -3.60 -2.96
CA LEU A 82 -5.57 -2.81 -4.19
C LEU A 82 -6.02 -1.36 -4.00
N CYS A 83 -6.98 -1.14 -3.11
CA CYS A 83 -7.47 0.19 -2.74
C CYS A 83 -8.20 0.09 -1.41
N GLY A 84 -7.92 1.00 -0.49
CA GLY A 84 -8.59 1.04 0.81
C GLY A 84 -7.76 1.63 1.92
N VAL A 85 -8.15 1.36 3.14
CA VAL A 85 -7.48 1.85 4.36
C VAL A 85 -6.60 0.75 4.93
N VAL A 86 -5.38 1.09 5.32
CA VAL A 86 -4.45 0.18 5.98
C VAL A 86 -3.80 0.88 7.17
N ARG A 87 -3.66 0.14 8.26
CA ARG A 87 -2.97 0.55 9.49
C ARG A 87 -1.73 -0.30 9.73
N ASN A 88 -0.66 0.36 10.13
CA ASN A 88 0.54 -0.26 10.63
C ASN A 88 1.16 0.66 11.69
N ASP A 89 1.21 0.23 12.94
CA ASP A 89 1.70 1.01 14.08
C ASP A 89 3.21 1.28 14.01
N GLY A 90 3.92 0.67 13.06
CA GLY A 90 5.32 0.98 12.75
C GLY A 90 5.51 2.24 11.89
N TRP A 91 4.44 2.78 11.34
CA TRP A 91 4.49 4.03 10.59
C TRP A 91 4.46 5.25 11.53
N THR A 92 4.91 6.37 11.01
CA THR A 92 4.91 7.66 11.71
C THR A 92 4.63 8.79 10.71
N TRP A 93 3.49 8.69 10.02
CA TRP A 93 3.11 9.64 8.98
C TRP A 93 2.84 11.03 9.54
N THR A 94 3.31 12.04 8.83
CA THR A 94 2.86 13.41 9.04
C THR A 94 1.53 13.62 8.30
N THR A 95 0.56 14.20 8.96
CA THR A 95 -0.73 14.58 8.39
C THR A 95 -0.80 16.09 8.20
N GLY A 96 -1.55 16.56 7.20
CA GLY A 96 -1.70 17.99 6.96
C GLY A 96 -2.15 18.31 5.54
N PRO A 97 -2.34 19.59 5.21
CA PRO A 97 -2.80 20.00 3.90
C PRO A 97 -1.71 19.88 2.82
N GLY A 98 -2.15 19.71 1.58
CA GLY A 98 -1.26 19.65 0.42
C GLY A 98 -0.40 18.38 0.40
N SER A 99 0.86 18.53 0.07
CA SER A 99 1.80 17.41 -0.05
C SER A 99 2.25 16.81 1.28
N LEU A 100 1.90 17.42 2.42
CA LEU A 100 2.34 16.95 3.74
C LEU A 100 1.80 15.57 4.09
N SER A 101 0.63 15.20 3.58
CA SER A 101 0.03 13.88 3.83
C SER A 101 0.26 12.90 2.69
N LEU A 102 0.84 13.30 1.55
CA LEU A 102 1.07 12.39 0.43
C LEU A 102 2.09 11.31 0.79
N ILE A 103 1.81 10.11 0.30
CA ILE A 103 2.67 8.94 0.45
C ILE A 103 3.10 8.47 -0.93
N TYR A 104 4.40 8.24 -1.08
CA TYR A 104 5.05 7.82 -2.31
C TYR A 104 5.62 6.41 -2.14
N LEU A 105 5.82 5.73 -3.28
CA LEU A 105 6.69 4.56 -3.31
C LEU A 105 8.12 4.98 -2.96
N SER A 106 8.75 4.26 -2.04
CA SER A 106 10.15 4.50 -1.65
C SER A 106 11.13 3.87 -2.64
N THR A 107 12.34 4.40 -2.70
CA THR A 107 13.49 3.75 -3.36
C THR A 107 14.02 2.54 -2.59
N THR A 108 13.61 2.36 -1.35
CA THR A 108 13.87 1.15 -0.57
C THR A 108 12.78 0.13 -0.82
N THR A 109 13.16 -1.09 -1.20
CA THR A 109 12.28 -2.18 -1.58
C THR A 109 11.22 -2.46 -0.51
N GLY A 110 9.96 -2.55 -0.92
CA GLY A 110 8.80 -2.81 -0.08
C GLY A 110 8.35 -1.66 0.81
N LEU A 111 9.07 -0.53 0.84
CA LEU A 111 8.75 0.58 1.73
C LEU A 111 8.00 1.73 1.05
N LEU A 112 7.37 2.52 1.88
CA LEU A 112 6.67 3.75 1.53
C LEU A 112 7.37 4.94 2.19
N THR A 113 7.18 6.15 1.65
CA THR A 113 7.80 7.37 2.14
C THR A 113 6.91 8.59 1.91
N GLN A 114 7.07 9.63 2.72
CA GLN A 114 6.45 10.94 2.47
C GLN A 114 7.40 11.93 1.77
N THR A 115 8.63 11.52 1.49
CA THR A 115 9.58 12.28 0.69
C THR A 115 9.58 11.72 -0.73
N ALA A 116 9.20 12.53 -1.72
CA ALA A 116 9.25 12.10 -3.12
C ALA A 116 10.68 11.72 -3.52
N PRO A 117 10.88 10.59 -4.24
CA PRO A 117 12.18 10.27 -4.83
C PRO A 117 12.72 11.42 -5.67
N SER A 118 14.02 11.68 -5.58
CA SER A 118 14.66 12.85 -6.22
C SER A 118 16.00 12.55 -6.88
N GLY A 119 16.41 11.29 -6.92
CA GLY A 119 17.60 10.86 -7.66
C GLY A 119 17.30 10.71 -9.16
N SER A 120 18.31 10.94 -9.99
CA SER A 120 18.18 10.75 -11.44
C SER A 120 17.78 9.31 -11.78
N GLY A 121 16.74 9.13 -12.58
CA GLY A 121 16.20 7.82 -12.95
C GLY A 121 15.28 7.18 -11.90
N GLU A 122 15.03 7.84 -10.78
CA GLU A 122 14.06 7.36 -9.79
C GLU A 122 12.62 7.67 -10.22
N MET A 123 11.70 6.79 -9.82
CA MET A 123 10.28 6.89 -10.17
C MET A 123 9.50 7.62 -9.09
N ILE A 124 8.74 8.63 -9.45
CA ILE A 124 7.84 9.35 -8.54
C ILE A 124 6.44 8.81 -8.76
N GLN A 125 5.94 8.02 -7.81
CA GLN A 125 4.58 7.50 -7.80
C GLN A 125 3.91 7.84 -6.47
N VAL A 126 2.77 8.53 -6.52
CA VAL A 126 1.89 8.70 -5.35
C VAL A 126 1.07 7.42 -5.18
N VAL A 127 1.09 6.86 -3.98
CA VAL A 127 0.37 5.62 -3.65
C VAL A 127 -0.79 5.84 -2.69
N GLY A 128 -0.91 7.03 -2.11
CA GLY A 128 -2.00 7.34 -1.20
C GLY A 128 -1.72 8.58 -0.35
N PHE A 129 -2.43 8.68 0.75
CA PHE A 129 -2.21 9.74 1.73
C PHE A 129 -2.42 9.26 3.17
N ALA A 130 -1.76 9.92 4.10
CA ALA A 130 -1.90 9.66 5.52
C ALA A 130 -3.22 10.22 6.07
N ILE A 131 -3.95 9.40 6.82
CA ILE A 131 -5.17 9.78 7.54
C ILE A 131 -4.81 10.11 8.99
N THR A 132 -4.00 9.27 9.61
CA THR A 132 -3.35 9.48 10.92
C THR A 132 -1.87 9.17 10.79
N ASP A 133 -1.13 9.18 11.88
CA ASP A 133 0.29 8.83 11.90
C ASP A 133 0.57 7.34 11.60
N ASP A 134 -0.40 6.48 11.79
CA ASP A 134 -0.30 5.03 11.60
C ASP A 134 -1.29 4.47 10.55
N VAL A 135 -2.18 5.31 9.99
CA VAL A 135 -3.23 4.91 9.04
C VAL A 135 -3.12 5.69 7.74
N MET A 136 -3.16 4.98 6.62
CA MET A 136 -3.22 5.59 5.30
C MET A 136 -4.42 5.12 4.48
N PHE A 137 -4.88 5.97 3.56
CA PHE A 137 -5.70 5.56 2.44
C PHE A 137 -4.79 5.22 1.27
N PHE A 138 -4.73 3.94 0.92
CA PHE A 138 -4.00 3.43 -0.22
C PHE A 138 -4.87 3.53 -1.47
N ASN A 139 -4.42 4.28 -2.45
CA ASN A 139 -5.05 4.42 -3.76
C ASN A 139 -3.96 4.77 -4.80
N PRO A 140 -3.19 3.77 -5.26
CA PRO A 140 -2.01 4.02 -6.05
C PRO A 140 -2.38 4.59 -7.43
N GLN A 141 -1.65 5.61 -7.84
CA GLN A 141 -1.68 6.05 -9.22
C GLN A 141 -0.93 5.04 -10.09
N LEU A 142 -1.57 4.60 -11.18
CA LEU A 142 -0.99 3.59 -12.08
C LEU A 142 -0.01 4.19 -13.10
N HIS A 143 0.33 5.46 -12.97
CA HIS A 143 1.39 6.12 -13.73
C HIS A 143 2.41 6.72 -12.77
N TRP A 144 3.60 6.90 -13.25
CA TRP A 144 4.71 7.52 -12.52
C TRP A 144 5.47 8.49 -13.43
N ILE A 145 6.29 9.31 -12.82
CA ILE A 145 7.19 10.23 -13.51
C ILE A 145 8.62 9.81 -13.17
N GLU A 146 9.45 9.66 -14.18
CA GLU A 146 10.89 9.47 -13.98
C GLU A 146 11.53 10.82 -13.66
N HIS A 147 12.30 10.86 -12.57
CA HIS A 147 13.06 12.05 -12.20
C HIS A 147 14.30 12.17 -13.09
N GLY A 148 14.41 13.30 -13.77
CA GLY A 148 15.52 13.59 -14.72
C GLY A 148 16.87 13.89 -14.06
#